data_7e2828d56e8915232aa745d9efdd5960
#
_entry.id   7e2828d56e8915232aa745d9efdd5960
#
_cell.length_a   1.000
_cell.length_b   1.000
_cell.length_c   1.000
_cell.angle_alpha   90.00
_cell.angle_beta   90.00
_cell.angle_gamma   90.00
#
_symmetry.space_group_name_H-M   'P 1'
#
loop_
_entity.id
_entity.type
_entity.pdbx_description
1 polymer ?
#
loop_
_entity_poly.entity_id
_entity_poly.type
_entity_poly.pdbx_seq_one_letter_code
_entity_poly.pdbx_strand_id
1 'polypeptide(L)'
;MSKQLEKGEIALFKYNKLRFSFANLRAGDQQILTSDPWSLINSHLQQKISRSRGDNKIFLERSLYFSSLAESFYKAANSILLPTRATLLYYGMLNLVKCFLSFNKIELETVHEHHGLNLPLGTDYTIQVKPKSNEGVNIFATFSEILGKKIRVC
;
A
#
# COMPACT_ATOMS: atom_id res chain seq x y z
N MET A 1 -14.96 -20.19 -25.39
CA MET A 1 -16.11 -19.28 -25.57
C MET A 1 -16.39 -18.60 -24.24
N SER A 2 -16.16 -17.30 -24.14
CA SER A 2 -16.54 -16.50 -22.98
C SER A 2 -18.01 -16.17 -23.06
N LYS A 3 -18.80 -16.64 -22.11
CA LYS A 3 -20.22 -16.29 -21.99
C LYS A 3 -20.30 -14.78 -21.64
N GLN A 4 -20.94 -13.98 -22.48
CA GLN A 4 -21.29 -12.62 -22.13
C GLN A 4 -22.40 -12.66 -21.09
N LEU A 5 -22.21 -11.98 -19.97
CA LEU A 5 -23.20 -11.85 -18.91
C LEU A 5 -24.27 -10.84 -19.34
N GLU A 6 -25.53 -11.20 -19.16
CA GLU A 6 -26.65 -10.27 -19.38
C GLU A 6 -26.77 -9.27 -18.23
N LYS A 7 -27.36 -8.10 -18.51
CA LYS A 7 -27.55 -7.03 -17.51
C LYS A 7 -28.42 -7.54 -16.35
N GLY A 8 -27.82 -7.67 -15.16
CA GLY A 8 -28.48 -8.20 -13.96
C GLY A 8 -28.09 -9.63 -13.59
N GLU A 9 -27.28 -10.32 -14.39
CA GLU A 9 -26.73 -11.64 -14.03
C GLU A 9 -25.62 -11.49 -12.98
N ILE A 10 -25.73 -12.28 -11.88
CA ILE A 10 -24.70 -12.31 -10.85
C ILE A 10 -23.50 -13.10 -11.37
N ALA A 11 -22.36 -12.44 -11.53
CA ALA A 11 -21.11 -13.11 -11.86
C ALA A 11 -20.59 -13.86 -10.63
N LEU A 12 -20.77 -15.18 -10.61
CA LEU A 12 -20.12 -16.03 -9.62
C LEU A 12 -18.65 -16.25 -9.99
N PHE A 13 -17.76 -15.48 -9.41
CA PHE A 13 -16.33 -15.70 -9.55
C PHE A 13 -15.92 -16.88 -8.67
N LYS A 14 -15.31 -17.91 -9.24
CA LYS A 14 -14.63 -18.96 -8.46
C LYS A 14 -13.36 -18.36 -7.86
N TYR A 15 -13.42 -17.90 -6.63
CA TYR A 15 -12.32 -17.27 -5.90
C TYR A 15 -11.12 -18.21 -5.60
N ASN A 16 -11.19 -19.47 -5.98
CA ASN A 16 -10.19 -20.50 -5.69
C ASN A 16 -8.78 -20.20 -6.27
N LYS A 17 -8.62 -19.17 -7.10
CA LYS A 17 -7.33 -18.78 -7.69
C LYS A 17 -6.78 -17.44 -7.22
N LEU A 18 -7.54 -16.64 -6.47
CA LEU A 18 -7.04 -15.43 -5.86
C LEU A 18 -6.35 -15.78 -4.54
N ARG A 19 -5.10 -16.22 -4.64
CA ARG A 19 -4.22 -16.30 -3.47
C ARG A 19 -3.79 -14.87 -3.11
N PHE A 20 -4.61 -14.18 -2.33
CA PHE A 20 -4.13 -13.01 -1.62
C PHE A 20 -3.12 -13.49 -0.59
N SER A 21 -1.84 -13.23 -0.82
CA SER A 21 -0.76 -13.54 0.09
C SER A 21 -0.74 -12.57 1.29
N PHE A 22 -1.89 -12.34 1.90
CA PHE A 22 -2.01 -11.63 3.18
C PHE A 22 -1.84 -12.62 4.33
N ALA A 23 -0.74 -13.37 4.33
CA ALA A 23 -0.45 -14.37 5.34
C ALA A 23 -0.48 -13.82 6.79
N ASN A 24 -0.36 -12.50 6.96
CA ASN A 24 -0.34 -11.83 8.26
C ASN A 24 -1.70 -11.25 8.71
N LEU A 25 -2.73 -11.29 7.88
CA LEU A 25 -4.10 -10.94 8.27
C LEU A 25 -4.92 -12.16 8.71
N ARG A 26 -4.27 -13.31 8.91
CA ARG A 26 -4.91 -14.47 9.51
C ARG A 26 -4.99 -14.28 11.02
N ALA A 27 -6.17 -13.94 11.51
CA ALA A 27 -6.54 -14.21 12.88
C ALA A 27 -6.91 -15.72 12.95
N GLY A 28 -5.90 -16.61 13.02
CA GLY A 28 -6.09 -18.05 12.88
C GLY A 28 -6.52 -18.44 11.46
N ASP A 29 -7.45 -19.40 11.32
CA ASP A 29 -7.98 -19.87 10.04
C ASP A 29 -9.14 -18.99 9.49
N GLN A 30 -9.43 -17.87 10.12
CA GLN A 30 -10.53 -17.00 9.73
C GLN A 30 -10.08 -15.97 8.71
N GLN A 31 -10.79 -15.88 7.59
CA GLN A 31 -10.68 -14.79 6.64
C GLN A 31 -11.55 -13.63 7.13
N ILE A 32 -10.94 -12.45 7.29
CA ILE A 32 -11.69 -11.25 7.63
C ILE A 32 -12.25 -10.66 6.33
N LEU A 33 -13.58 -10.72 6.18
CA LEU A 33 -14.31 -10.01 5.13
C LEU A 33 -14.81 -8.70 5.71
N THR A 34 -14.42 -7.59 5.11
CA THR A 34 -14.90 -6.27 5.52
C THR A 34 -15.33 -5.48 4.29
N SER A 35 -16.44 -4.73 4.43
CA SER A 35 -16.88 -3.74 3.44
C SER A 35 -16.14 -2.41 3.59
N ASP A 36 -15.48 -2.19 4.73
CA ASP A 36 -14.69 -1.00 5.02
C ASP A 36 -13.28 -1.37 5.51
N PRO A 37 -12.33 -1.55 4.57
CA PRO A 37 -10.96 -1.90 4.93
C PRO A 37 -10.25 -0.80 5.71
N TRP A 38 -10.64 0.47 5.53
CA TRP A 38 -10.01 1.59 6.24
C TRP A 38 -10.34 1.58 7.73
N SER A 39 -11.60 1.39 8.09
CA SER A 39 -12.00 1.23 9.49
C SER A 39 -11.32 0.04 10.15
N LEU A 40 -11.14 -1.07 9.43
CA LEU A 40 -10.42 -2.23 9.95
C LEU A 40 -8.95 -1.91 10.23
N ILE A 41 -8.24 -1.30 9.28
CA ILE A 41 -6.84 -0.91 9.45
C ILE A 41 -6.69 0.08 10.61
N ASN A 42 -7.50 1.12 10.63
CA ASN A 42 -7.44 2.18 11.65
C ASN A 42 -7.75 1.64 13.04
N SER A 43 -8.77 0.80 13.20
CA SER A 43 -9.11 0.16 14.49
C SER A 43 -7.97 -0.74 14.98
N HIS A 44 -7.36 -1.51 14.08
CA HIS A 44 -6.22 -2.36 14.44
C HIS A 44 -5.01 -1.54 14.91
N LEU A 45 -4.70 -0.45 14.19
CA LEU A 45 -3.62 0.45 14.57
C LEU A 45 -3.89 1.13 15.91
N GLN A 46 -5.10 1.66 16.14
CA GLN A 46 -5.49 2.28 17.41
C GLN A 46 -5.40 1.31 18.58
N GLN A 47 -5.83 0.06 18.40
CA GLN A 47 -5.71 -0.96 19.43
C GLN A 47 -4.23 -1.25 19.77
N LYS A 48 -3.35 -1.27 18.76
CA LYS A 48 -1.91 -1.44 19.00
C LYS A 48 -1.29 -0.21 19.69
N ILE A 49 -1.67 1.00 19.28
CA ILE A 49 -1.19 2.26 19.88
C ILE A 49 -1.53 2.29 21.39
N SER A 50 -2.78 1.92 21.75
CA SER A 50 -3.21 1.94 23.16
C SER A 50 -2.41 0.99 24.06
N ARG A 51 -1.81 -0.04 23.50
CA ARG A 51 -1.00 -1.05 24.21
C ARG A 51 0.51 -0.81 24.09
N SER A 52 0.94 0.17 23.32
CA SER A 52 2.34 0.44 23.01
C SER A 52 2.86 1.66 23.78
N ARG A 53 4.19 1.68 24.02
CA ARG A 53 4.91 2.79 24.67
C ARG A 53 6.20 3.10 23.94
N GLY A 54 6.78 4.28 24.20
CA GLY A 54 8.05 4.71 23.62
C GLY A 54 8.02 4.75 22.09
N ASP A 55 9.14 4.43 21.46
CA ASP A 55 9.32 4.51 20.00
C ASP A 55 8.31 3.66 19.21
N ASN A 56 7.93 2.50 19.75
CA ASN A 56 6.89 1.68 19.12
C ASN A 56 5.57 2.44 18.94
N LYS A 57 5.20 3.25 19.92
CA LYS A 57 3.98 4.06 19.84
C LYS A 57 4.10 5.11 18.74
N ILE A 58 5.26 5.78 18.63
CA ILE A 58 5.52 6.79 17.58
C ILE A 58 5.38 6.18 16.19
N PHE A 59 5.97 5.00 15.93
CA PHE A 59 5.84 4.33 14.65
C PHE A 59 4.39 3.94 14.31
N LEU A 60 3.61 3.51 15.29
CA LEU A 60 2.21 3.17 15.10
C LEU A 60 1.34 4.42 14.86
N GLU A 61 1.63 5.53 15.53
CA GLU A 61 0.95 6.81 15.30
C GLU A 61 1.24 7.35 13.89
N ARG A 62 2.49 7.25 13.42
CA ARG A 62 2.83 7.54 12.02
C ARG A 62 2.10 6.61 11.05
N SER A 63 2.01 5.31 11.35
CA SER A 63 1.24 4.37 10.52
C SER A 63 -0.22 4.79 10.41
N LEU A 64 -0.84 5.18 11.52
CA LEU A 64 -2.22 5.66 11.54
C LEU A 64 -2.38 6.96 10.73
N TYR A 65 -1.45 7.88 10.85
CA TYR A 65 -1.41 9.10 10.05
C TYR A 65 -1.37 8.80 8.55
N PHE A 66 -0.44 7.95 8.10
CA PHE A 66 -0.33 7.57 6.70
C PHE A 66 -1.55 6.79 6.20
N SER A 67 -2.17 5.95 7.04
CA SER A 67 -3.43 5.26 6.70
C SER A 67 -4.55 6.26 6.44
N SER A 68 -4.73 7.25 7.31
CA SER A 68 -5.75 8.29 7.17
C SER A 68 -5.51 9.15 5.93
N LEU A 69 -4.25 9.45 5.61
CA LEU A 69 -3.87 10.20 4.43
C LEU A 69 -4.15 9.39 3.15
N ALA A 70 -3.81 8.10 3.14
CA ALA A 70 -4.14 7.20 2.04
C ALA A 70 -5.65 7.13 1.79
N GLU A 71 -6.44 6.95 2.83
CA GLU A 71 -7.91 6.95 2.75
C GLU A 71 -8.45 8.24 2.14
N SER A 72 -7.92 9.39 2.56
CA SER A 72 -8.32 10.70 2.04
C SER A 72 -8.05 10.83 0.54
N PHE A 73 -6.88 10.39 0.07
CA PHE A 73 -6.55 10.37 -1.36
C PHE A 73 -7.46 9.43 -2.15
N TYR A 74 -7.77 8.24 -1.63
CA TYR A 74 -8.70 7.31 -2.28
C TYR A 74 -10.11 7.88 -2.37
N LYS A 75 -10.61 8.51 -1.31
CA LYS A 75 -11.92 9.18 -1.32
C LYS A 75 -11.95 10.33 -2.33
N ALA A 76 -10.94 11.17 -2.35
CA ALA A 76 -10.81 12.25 -3.33
C ALA A 76 -10.76 11.73 -4.77
N ALA A 77 -10.04 10.64 -5.03
CA ALA A 77 -9.94 10.03 -6.34
C ALA A 77 -11.30 9.54 -6.89
N ASN A 78 -12.23 9.14 -6.01
CA ASN A 78 -13.56 8.69 -6.43
C ASN A 78 -14.47 9.82 -6.91
N SER A 79 -14.17 11.07 -6.57
CA SER A 79 -14.97 12.25 -6.94
C SER A 79 -14.41 13.02 -8.14
N ILE A 80 -13.26 12.63 -8.69
CA ILE A 80 -12.54 13.37 -9.73
C ILE A 80 -12.39 12.54 -11.00
N LEU A 81 -12.42 13.22 -12.15
CA LEU A 81 -12.22 12.62 -13.47
C LEU A 81 -10.73 12.43 -13.80
N LEU A 82 -10.46 11.52 -14.74
CA LEU A 82 -9.12 11.38 -15.34
C LEU A 82 -8.69 12.70 -16.03
N PRO A 83 -7.38 13.08 -16.00
CA PRO A 83 -6.22 12.32 -15.54
C PRO A 83 -5.88 12.49 -14.05
N THR A 84 -6.43 13.50 -13.36
CA THR A 84 -6.12 13.83 -11.97
C THR A 84 -6.37 12.66 -11.00
N ARG A 85 -7.37 11.82 -11.32
CA ARG A 85 -7.66 10.61 -10.54
C ARG A 85 -6.46 9.68 -10.41
N ALA A 86 -5.68 9.49 -11.49
CA ALA A 86 -4.51 8.62 -11.46
C ALA A 86 -3.45 9.13 -10.47
N THR A 87 -3.23 10.43 -10.43
CA THR A 87 -2.30 11.06 -9.48
C THR A 87 -2.74 10.86 -8.03
N LEU A 88 -4.03 11.05 -7.74
CA LEU A 88 -4.56 10.84 -6.40
C LEU A 88 -4.45 9.39 -5.96
N LEU A 89 -4.75 8.43 -6.84
CA LEU A 89 -4.57 7.00 -6.56
C LEU A 89 -3.11 6.65 -6.30
N TYR A 90 -2.18 7.23 -7.07
CA TYR A 90 -0.75 7.07 -6.84
C TYR A 90 -0.34 7.52 -5.43
N TYR A 91 -0.75 8.72 -5.01
CA TYR A 91 -0.47 9.20 -3.65
C TYR A 91 -1.18 8.39 -2.57
N GLY A 92 -2.39 7.92 -2.84
CA GLY A 92 -3.10 6.99 -1.96
C GLY A 92 -2.30 5.70 -1.74
N MET A 93 -1.83 5.06 -2.81
CA MET A 93 -0.99 3.87 -2.73
C MET A 93 0.34 4.15 -2.04
N LEU A 94 1.01 5.27 -2.35
CA LEU A 94 2.26 5.64 -1.73
C LEU A 94 2.13 5.77 -0.21
N ASN A 95 1.08 6.45 0.26
CA ASN A 95 0.83 6.61 1.70
C ASN A 95 0.44 5.28 2.36
N LEU A 96 -0.25 4.38 1.67
CA LEU A 96 -0.52 3.05 2.18
C LEU A 96 0.77 2.23 2.35
N VAL A 97 1.71 2.35 1.41
CA VAL A 97 3.05 1.75 1.54
C VAL A 97 3.80 2.35 2.73
N LYS A 98 3.80 3.69 2.90
CA LYS A 98 4.40 4.35 4.05
C LYS A 98 3.77 3.91 5.38
N CYS A 99 2.46 3.72 5.43
CA CYS A 99 1.78 3.14 6.58
C CYS A 99 2.35 1.76 6.93
N PHE A 100 2.52 0.90 5.93
CA PHE A 100 3.10 -0.44 6.13
C PHE A 100 4.56 -0.38 6.57
N LEU A 101 5.38 0.49 6.00
CA LEU A 101 6.78 0.68 6.37
C LEU A 101 6.92 1.17 7.81
N SER A 102 6.15 2.19 8.20
CA SER A 102 6.13 2.68 9.59
C SER A 102 5.67 1.60 10.56
N PHE A 103 4.66 0.79 10.19
CA PHE A 103 4.23 -0.34 11.00
C PHE A 103 5.37 -1.36 11.23
N ASN A 104 6.26 -1.53 10.25
CA ASN A 104 7.47 -2.35 10.35
C ASN A 104 8.68 -1.59 10.92
N LYS A 105 8.47 -0.44 11.56
CA LYS A 105 9.49 0.37 12.23
C LYS A 105 10.57 0.94 11.30
N ILE A 106 10.24 1.14 10.05
CA ILE A 106 11.12 1.87 9.14
C ILE A 106 10.96 3.37 9.41
N GLU A 107 12.10 4.04 9.64
CA GLU A 107 12.12 5.48 9.87
C GLU A 107 11.78 6.21 8.57
N LEU A 108 10.77 7.06 8.64
CA LEU A 108 10.29 7.92 7.56
C LEU A 108 10.19 9.35 8.09
N GLU A 109 10.08 10.32 7.19
CA GLU A 109 9.92 11.77 7.46
C GLU A 109 11.16 12.46 8.06
N THR A 110 11.98 11.79 8.84
CA THR A 110 13.23 12.32 9.40
C THR A 110 14.44 12.05 8.52
N VAL A 111 14.26 11.22 7.49
CA VAL A 111 15.29 10.85 6.51
C VAL A 111 14.87 11.26 5.11
N HIS A 112 15.83 11.38 4.20
CA HIS A 112 15.51 11.61 2.79
C HIS A 112 14.72 10.42 2.22
N GLU A 113 13.51 10.69 1.73
CA GLU A 113 12.65 9.70 1.13
C GLU A 113 12.68 9.81 -0.39
N HIS A 114 12.79 8.65 -1.04
CA HIS A 114 12.72 8.55 -2.49
C HIS A 114 11.64 7.57 -2.88
N HIS A 115 10.79 7.93 -3.83
CA HIS A 115 9.76 7.03 -4.34
C HIS A 115 10.34 5.79 -5.04
N GLY A 116 11.60 5.89 -5.48
CA GLY A 116 12.31 4.78 -6.12
C GLY A 116 11.91 4.52 -7.57
N LEU A 117 11.07 5.37 -8.14
CA LEU A 117 10.71 5.30 -9.55
C LEU A 117 11.41 6.45 -10.27
N ASN A 118 12.25 6.12 -11.23
CA ASN A 118 12.85 7.09 -12.13
C ASN A 118 12.40 6.77 -13.56
N LEU A 119 11.87 7.78 -14.25
CA LEU A 119 11.58 7.70 -15.67
C LEU A 119 12.81 8.21 -16.43
N PRO A 120 13.61 7.37 -17.09
CA PRO A 120 14.75 7.83 -17.85
C PRO A 120 14.24 8.68 -19.03
N LEU A 121 14.84 9.86 -19.19
CA LEU A 121 14.70 10.69 -20.39
C LEU A 121 15.55 10.05 -21.52
N GLY A 122 15.08 8.94 -22.05
CA GLY A 122 15.73 8.20 -23.13
C GLY A 122 14.70 7.62 -24.09
N THR A 123 15.17 7.06 -25.19
CA THR A 123 14.34 6.49 -26.27
C THR A 123 13.54 5.25 -25.84
N ASP A 124 13.93 4.61 -24.73
CA ASP A 124 13.24 3.46 -24.17
C ASP A 124 12.35 3.89 -23.00
N TYR A 125 11.05 3.81 -23.19
CA TYR A 125 10.02 4.12 -22.17
C TYR A 125 9.96 3.06 -21.06
N THR A 126 11.09 2.58 -20.59
CA THR A 126 11.15 1.63 -19.47
C THR A 126 11.17 2.38 -18.14
N ILE A 127 10.25 2.07 -17.26
CA ILE A 127 10.28 2.55 -15.88
C ILE A 127 11.36 1.78 -15.15
N GLN A 128 12.46 2.45 -14.82
CA GLN A 128 13.52 1.85 -14.02
C GLN A 128 13.31 2.15 -12.54
N VAL A 129 13.27 1.12 -11.74
CA VAL A 129 13.36 1.24 -10.28
C VAL A 129 14.84 1.32 -9.95
N LYS A 130 15.37 2.51 -9.69
CA LYS A 130 16.73 2.67 -9.21
C LYS A 130 16.75 2.56 -7.69
N PRO A 131 17.42 1.55 -7.11
CA PRO A 131 17.81 1.62 -5.72
C PRO A 131 18.74 2.82 -5.58
N LYS A 132 18.39 3.79 -4.76
CA LYS A 132 19.21 4.97 -4.60
C LYS A 132 20.35 4.70 -3.63
N SER A 133 21.49 5.33 -3.93
CA SER A 133 22.68 5.39 -3.08
C SER A 133 22.35 5.73 -1.62
N ASN A 134 23.10 5.21 -0.76
CA ASN A 134 23.33 5.26 0.69
C ASN A 134 22.72 6.37 1.57
N GLU A 135 21.98 7.32 1.05
CA GLU A 135 21.38 8.41 1.82
C GLU A 135 19.84 8.35 1.67
N GLY A 136 19.17 7.78 2.67
CA GLY A 136 17.71 7.82 2.76
C GLY A 136 16.99 6.50 2.47
N VAL A 137 15.66 6.54 2.54
CA VAL A 137 14.79 5.39 2.32
C VAL A 137 14.21 5.39 0.92
N ASN A 138 14.46 4.32 0.18
CA ASN A 138 13.78 4.06 -1.08
C ASN A 138 12.48 3.29 -0.79
N ILE A 139 11.34 3.97 -0.82
CA ILE A 139 10.06 3.46 -0.36
C ILE A 139 9.67 2.15 -1.04
N PHE A 140 9.72 2.08 -2.37
CA PHE A 140 9.29 0.87 -3.09
C PHE A 140 10.30 -0.27 -2.99
N ALA A 141 11.61 0.01 -2.95
CA ALA A 141 12.60 -1.02 -2.77
C ALA A 141 12.49 -1.65 -1.37
N THR A 142 12.42 -0.82 -0.32
CA THR A 142 12.26 -1.28 1.06
C THR A 142 10.96 -2.07 1.26
N PHE A 143 9.87 -1.61 0.65
CA PHE A 143 8.59 -2.33 0.68
C PHE A 143 8.70 -3.72 0.04
N SER A 144 9.35 -3.81 -1.13
CA SER A 144 9.57 -5.06 -1.84
C SER A 144 10.43 -6.05 -1.03
N GLU A 145 11.47 -5.55 -0.37
CA GLU A 145 12.34 -6.35 0.50
C GLU A 145 11.58 -6.95 1.68
N ILE A 146 10.77 -6.14 2.37
CA ILE A 146 9.96 -6.62 3.50
C ILE A 146 8.94 -7.69 3.05
N LEU A 147 8.42 -7.58 1.83
CA LEU A 147 7.53 -8.58 1.25
C LEU A 147 8.27 -9.84 0.74
N GLY A 148 9.59 -9.89 0.89
CA GLY A 148 10.43 -11.00 0.41
C GLY A 148 10.52 -11.09 -1.12
N LYS A 149 10.18 -10.02 -1.83
CA LYS A 149 10.26 -9.93 -3.30
C LYS A 149 11.40 -9.01 -3.69
N LYS A 150 12.48 -9.57 -4.20
CA LYS A 150 13.55 -8.74 -4.79
C LYS A 150 13.06 -8.14 -6.10
N ILE A 151 13.06 -6.81 -6.19
CA ILE A 151 12.88 -6.11 -7.45
C ILE A 151 14.14 -6.39 -8.29
N ARG A 152 13.97 -7.12 -9.41
CA ARG A 152 15.06 -7.25 -10.37
C ARG A 152 15.20 -5.92 -11.10
N VAL A 153 16.34 -5.28 -10.91
CA VAL A 153 16.74 -4.13 -11.75
C VAL A 153 17.26 -4.74 -13.05
N CYS A 154 16.55 -4.49 -14.14
CA CYS A 154 17.03 -4.81 -15.49
C CYS A 154 17.96 -3.71 -15.98
#